data_12971813c685b59bba1f22ce0a52de3d
#
_entry.id   12971813c685b59bba1f22ce0a52de3d
#
_cell.length_a   1.000
_cell.length_b   1.000
_cell.length_c   1.000
_cell.angle_alpha   90.00
_cell.angle_beta   90.00
_cell.angle_gamma   90.00
#
_symmetry.space_group_name_H-M   'P 1'
#
loop_
_entity.id
_entity.type
_entity.pdbx_description
1 polymer ?
#
loop_
_entity_poly.entity_id
_entity_poly.type
_entity_poly.pdbx_seq_one_letter_code
_entity_poly.pdbx_strand_id
1 'polypeptide(L)'
;MSLKGKGIFIWRIPACENGDPQRIAALAEEADLTHVLVKIADTVNAYNIYDAVDHVPPLVRALRARDIQVYGWHYVTGVDPLAEATRAIERVQSLDLDGYVIDAEKEYQQPGKREAAKRFMGRLREGLPNKPIALCSYRYPSYHPQLPWREFLEG
;
A
#
# COMPACT_ATOMS: atom_id res chain seq x y z
N MET A 1 -10.91 9.84 5.93
CA MET A 1 -10.32 9.41 7.24
C MET A 1 -8.82 9.52 7.10
N SER A 2 -8.11 10.08 8.06
CA SER A 2 -6.64 10.12 8.04
C SER A 2 -6.07 8.99 8.90
N LEU A 3 -4.92 8.43 8.52
CA LEU A 3 -4.13 7.55 9.37
C LEU A 3 -3.82 8.27 10.70
N LYS A 4 -4.24 7.69 11.82
CA LYS A 4 -4.00 8.24 13.15
C LYS A 4 -3.32 7.19 14.01
N GLY A 5 -2.49 7.67 14.94
CA GLY A 5 -1.80 6.79 15.87
C GLY A 5 -0.47 6.27 15.31
N LYS A 6 -0.10 5.07 15.70
CA LYS A 6 1.20 4.47 15.44
C LYS A 6 1.06 3.28 14.50
N GLY A 7 1.86 3.23 13.47
CA GLY A 7 1.85 2.12 12.50
C GLY A 7 3.23 1.75 12.00
N ILE A 8 3.33 0.57 11.38
CA ILE A 8 4.56 0.09 10.74
C ILE A 8 4.30 -0.42 9.34
N PHE A 9 5.35 -0.40 8.51
CA PHE A 9 5.37 -1.05 7.21
C PHE A 9 5.89 -2.48 7.33
N ILE A 10 5.17 -3.44 6.73
CA ILE A 10 5.63 -4.81 6.53
C ILE A 10 5.90 -4.99 5.04
N TRP A 11 7.15 -5.25 4.69
CA TRP A 11 7.54 -5.53 3.32
C TRP A 11 7.30 -7.01 2.96
N ARG A 12 7.98 -7.91 3.67
CA ARG A 12 7.87 -9.36 3.45
C ARG A 12 7.36 -10.05 4.71
N ILE A 13 6.14 -10.59 4.63
CA ILE A 13 5.51 -11.26 5.77
C ILE A 13 6.37 -12.43 6.29
N PRO A 14 6.94 -13.32 5.44
CA PRO A 14 7.78 -14.41 5.94
C PRO A 14 9.05 -13.97 6.70
N ALA A 15 9.49 -12.73 6.50
CA ALA A 15 10.63 -12.16 7.23
C ALA A 15 10.25 -11.58 8.61
N CYS A 16 8.95 -11.48 8.91
CA CYS A 16 8.41 -11.01 10.18
C CYS A 16 7.93 -12.22 10.98
N GLU A 17 8.50 -12.48 12.16
CA GLU A 17 8.11 -13.59 13.04
C GLU A 17 7.94 -14.94 12.30
N ASN A 18 8.83 -15.22 11.35
CA ASN A 18 8.78 -16.42 10.49
C ASN A 18 7.45 -16.55 9.70
N GLY A 19 6.75 -15.44 9.47
CA GLY A 19 5.47 -15.41 8.76
C GLY A 19 4.27 -15.84 9.60
N ASP A 20 4.43 -16.02 10.92
CA ASP A 20 3.32 -16.36 11.81
C ASP A 20 2.39 -15.15 12.02
N PRO A 21 1.16 -15.16 11.46
CA PRO A 21 0.27 -14.03 11.53
C PRO A 21 -0.22 -13.72 12.95
N GLN A 22 -0.30 -14.74 13.83
CA GLN A 22 -0.74 -14.53 15.20
C GLN A 22 0.36 -13.86 16.04
N ARG A 23 1.62 -14.25 15.84
CA ARG A 23 2.75 -13.59 16.50
C ARG A 23 2.95 -12.17 16.01
N ILE A 24 2.86 -11.92 14.72
CA ILE A 24 2.95 -10.57 14.16
C ILE A 24 1.86 -9.67 14.77
N ALA A 25 0.62 -10.16 14.82
CA ALA A 25 -0.49 -9.40 15.36
C ALA A 25 -0.38 -9.18 16.89
N ALA A 26 0.13 -10.17 17.65
CA ALA A 26 0.37 -10.02 19.08
C ALA A 26 1.44 -8.96 19.38
N LEU A 27 2.55 -8.95 18.62
CA LEU A 27 3.58 -7.91 18.76
C LEU A 27 3.09 -6.52 18.33
N ALA A 28 2.22 -6.45 17.31
CA ALA A 28 1.59 -5.20 16.91
C ALA A 28 0.70 -4.61 18.02
N GLU A 29 -0.08 -5.46 18.71
CA GLU A 29 -0.89 -5.08 19.86
C GLU A 29 0.00 -4.67 21.06
N GLU A 30 1.01 -5.45 21.40
CA GLU A 30 1.97 -5.13 22.48
C GLU A 30 2.72 -3.81 22.24
N ALA A 31 2.95 -3.47 20.96
CA ALA A 31 3.56 -2.20 20.54
C ALA A 31 2.57 -1.04 20.44
N ASP A 32 1.31 -1.20 20.84
CA ASP A 32 0.22 -0.21 20.71
C ASP A 32 0.06 0.30 19.28
N LEU A 33 0.18 -0.58 18.27
CA LEU A 33 -0.05 -0.18 16.89
C LEU A 33 -1.55 -0.05 16.62
N THR A 34 -1.93 1.06 16.00
CA THR A 34 -3.31 1.28 15.55
C THR A 34 -3.55 0.78 14.14
N HIS A 35 -2.47 0.63 13.35
CA HIS A 35 -2.54 0.15 11.99
C HIS A 35 -1.22 -0.49 11.52
N VAL A 36 -1.33 -1.38 10.55
CA VAL A 36 -0.19 -2.00 9.86
C VAL A 36 -0.34 -1.79 8.36
N LEU A 37 0.76 -1.41 7.70
CA LEU A 37 0.82 -1.21 6.26
C LEU A 37 1.56 -2.41 5.65
N VAL A 38 0.83 -3.26 4.92
CA VAL A 38 1.36 -4.51 4.34
C VAL A 38 1.60 -4.33 2.85
N LYS A 39 2.76 -4.75 2.32
CA LYS A 39 3.00 -4.75 0.87
C LYS A 39 2.07 -5.76 0.20
N ILE A 40 1.19 -5.26 -0.66
CA ILE A 40 0.20 -6.09 -1.38
C ILE A 40 0.50 -6.25 -2.85
N ALA A 41 1.30 -5.33 -3.41
CA ALA A 41 1.69 -5.37 -4.82
C ALA A 41 3.06 -4.70 -5.06
N ASP A 42 3.68 -5.06 -6.17
CA ASP A 42 4.89 -4.48 -6.73
C ASP A 42 4.69 -4.34 -8.23
N THR A 43 4.65 -3.11 -8.73
CA THR A 43 4.28 -2.81 -10.10
C THR A 43 2.94 -3.48 -10.49
N VAL A 44 2.90 -4.34 -11.48
CA VAL A 44 1.67 -5.05 -11.90
C VAL A 44 1.45 -6.39 -11.19
N ASN A 45 2.36 -6.78 -10.31
CA ASN A 45 2.33 -8.09 -9.66
C ASN A 45 1.77 -8.03 -8.24
N ALA A 46 0.98 -9.01 -7.85
CA ALA A 46 0.64 -9.20 -6.44
C ALA A 46 1.88 -9.56 -5.62
N TYR A 47 1.93 -9.13 -4.37
CA TYR A 47 3.07 -9.33 -3.49
C TYR A 47 2.67 -10.08 -2.21
N ASN A 48 3.67 -10.62 -1.50
CA ASN A 48 3.52 -11.53 -0.36
C ASN A 48 2.80 -12.84 -0.73
N ILE A 49 3.02 -13.29 -1.98
CA ILE A 49 2.63 -14.60 -2.46
C ILE A 49 3.92 -15.41 -2.71
N TYR A 50 4.08 -16.51 -1.99
CA TYR A 50 5.23 -17.40 -2.08
C TYR A 50 4.74 -18.84 -2.20
N ASP A 51 5.31 -19.60 -3.10
CA ASP A 51 4.90 -21.00 -3.38
C ASP A 51 3.39 -21.14 -3.61
N ALA A 52 2.79 -20.20 -4.35
CA ALA A 52 1.37 -20.07 -4.61
C ALA A 52 0.49 -19.81 -3.37
N VAL A 53 1.09 -19.52 -2.21
CA VAL A 53 0.37 -19.18 -0.97
C VAL A 53 0.38 -17.67 -0.77
N ASP A 54 -0.82 -17.08 -0.63
CA ASP A 54 -0.98 -15.67 -0.26
C ASP A 54 -0.95 -15.51 1.27
N HIS A 55 0.10 -14.87 1.77
CA HIS A 55 0.31 -14.65 3.21
C HIS A 55 -0.47 -13.45 3.77
N VAL A 56 -1.04 -12.61 2.91
CA VAL A 56 -1.75 -11.40 3.37
C VAL A 56 -3.08 -11.71 4.06
N PRO A 57 -3.97 -12.58 3.52
CA PRO A 57 -5.28 -12.82 4.14
C PRO A 57 -5.23 -13.35 5.59
N PRO A 58 -4.34 -14.29 5.95
CA PRO A 58 -4.23 -14.72 7.35
C PRO A 58 -3.79 -13.59 8.28
N LEU A 59 -2.85 -12.75 7.82
CA LEU A 59 -2.35 -11.61 8.61
C LEU A 59 -3.45 -10.55 8.82
N VAL A 60 -4.22 -10.22 7.77
CA VAL A 60 -5.37 -9.29 7.87
C VAL A 60 -6.35 -9.77 8.95
N ARG A 61 -6.72 -11.06 8.94
CA ARG A 61 -7.62 -11.62 9.96
C ARG A 61 -7.04 -11.53 11.36
N ALA A 62 -5.76 -11.83 11.54
CA ALA A 62 -5.11 -11.81 12.85
C ALA A 62 -5.01 -10.38 13.44
N LEU A 63 -4.71 -9.38 12.60
CA LEU A 63 -4.64 -7.97 13.00
C LEU A 63 -6.03 -7.43 13.35
N ARG A 64 -7.03 -7.70 12.52
CA ARG A 64 -8.42 -7.27 12.78
C ARG A 64 -9.03 -7.87 14.03
N ALA A 65 -8.67 -9.10 14.38
CA ALA A 65 -9.09 -9.72 15.63
C ALA A 65 -8.58 -8.98 16.89
N ARG A 66 -7.67 -8.01 16.70
CA ARG A 66 -7.10 -7.13 17.74
C ARG A 66 -7.41 -5.65 17.48
N ASP A 67 -8.44 -5.36 16.69
CA ASP A 67 -8.86 -3.99 16.32
C ASP A 67 -7.76 -3.15 15.64
N ILE A 68 -6.77 -3.81 15.02
CA ILE A 68 -5.69 -3.14 14.28
C ILE A 68 -6.08 -3.03 12.81
N GLN A 69 -6.11 -1.80 12.29
CA GLN A 69 -6.42 -1.53 10.88
C GLN A 69 -5.31 -2.02 9.96
N VAL A 70 -5.69 -2.44 8.73
CA VAL A 70 -4.73 -2.94 7.74
C VAL A 70 -4.84 -2.15 6.45
N TYR A 71 -3.75 -1.47 6.11
CA TYR A 71 -3.59 -0.75 4.85
C TYR A 71 -2.68 -1.53 3.91
N GLY A 72 -3.03 -1.58 2.64
CA GLY A 72 -2.16 -2.17 1.63
C GLY A 72 -1.22 -1.13 1.03
N TRP A 73 0.08 -1.37 0.99
CA TRP A 73 1.00 -0.51 0.25
C TRP A 73 1.54 -1.20 -1.00
N HIS A 74 1.85 -0.39 -2.01
CA HIS A 74 2.18 -0.83 -3.35
C HIS A 74 3.27 0.04 -3.95
N TYR A 75 4.39 -0.57 -4.32
CA TYR A 75 5.45 0.10 -5.05
C TYR A 75 5.07 0.28 -6.51
N VAL A 76 4.95 1.53 -6.95
CA VAL A 76 4.50 1.90 -8.28
C VAL A 76 5.59 2.63 -9.07
N THR A 77 5.66 2.37 -10.37
CA THR A 77 6.69 2.94 -11.25
C THR A 77 6.12 3.82 -12.37
N GLY A 78 4.82 3.68 -12.63
CA GLY A 78 4.13 4.37 -13.73
C GLY A 78 4.64 3.93 -15.11
N VAL A 79 5.11 2.69 -15.24
CA VAL A 79 5.41 2.07 -16.55
C VAL A 79 4.11 1.65 -17.22
N ASP A 80 3.23 0.98 -16.48
CA ASP A 80 1.86 0.71 -16.90
C ASP A 80 0.88 1.17 -15.80
N PRO A 81 0.57 2.47 -15.75
CA PRO A 81 -0.20 3.04 -14.65
C PRO A 81 -1.62 2.49 -14.53
N LEU A 82 -2.23 2.03 -15.63
CA LEU A 82 -3.58 1.44 -15.58
C LEU A 82 -3.55 0.01 -15.03
N ALA A 83 -2.57 -0.80 -15.42
CA ALA A 83 -2.40 -2.14 -14.89
C ALA A 83 -1.97 -2.11 -13.40
N GLU A 84 -1.08 -1.18 -13.02
CA GLU A 84 -0.70 -0.96 -11.61
C GLU A 84 -1.93 -0.57 -10.77
N ALA A 85 -2.76 0.38 -11.23
CA ALA A 85 -3.98 0.77 -10.54
C ALA A 85 -5.01 -0.38 -10.45
N THR A 86 -5.18 -1.14 -11.54
CA THR A 86 -6.05 -2.33 -11.54
C THR A 86 -5.59 -3.36 -10.52
N ARG A 87 -4.29 -3.64 -10.46
CA ARG A 87 -3.71 -4.54 -9.44
C ARG A 87 -3.97 -4.04 -8.02
N ALA A 88 -3.81 -2.73 -7.77
CA ALA A 88 -4.14 -2.14 -6.47
C ALA A 88 -5.61 -2.34 -6.09
N ILE A 89 -6.53 -2.05 -7.01
CA ILE A 89 -7.97 -2.20 -6.80
C ILE A 89 -8.33 -3.66 -6.45
N GLU A 90 -7.86 -4.61 -7.27
CA GLU A 90 -8.09 -6.04 -7.06
C GLU A 90 -7.62 -6.48 -5.66
N ARG A 91 -6.40 -6.09 -5.28
CA ARG A 91 -5.83 -6.49 -3.98
C ARG A 91 -6.55 -5.84 -2.81
N VAL A 92 -6.86 -4.54 -2.89
CA VAL A 92 -7.57 -3.84 -1.81
C VAL A 92 -8.97 -4.42 -1.60
N GLN A 93 -9.69 -4.70 -2.69
CA GLN A 93 -11.04 -5.26 -2.62
C GLN A 93 -11.06 -6.73 -2.17
N SER A 94 -10.23 -7.59 -2.77
CA SER A 94 -10.19 -9.03 -2.44
C SER A 94 -9.72 -9.30 -1.00
N LEU A 95 -8.86 -8.43 -0.46
CA LEU A 95 -8.36 -8.51 0.91
C LEU A 95 -9.21 -7.71 1.90
N ASP A 96 -10.21 -6.97 1.41
CA ASP A 96 -11.09 -6.07 2.18
C ASP A 96 -10.29 -5.09 3.06
N LEU A 97 -9.25 -4.44 2.53
CA LEU A 97 -8.36 -3.58 3.31
C LEU A 97 -9.03 -2.26 3.70
N ASP A 98 -8.57 -1.67 4.82
CA ASP A 98 -9.09 -0.42 5.36
C ASP A 98 -8.70 0.80 4.52
N GLY A 99 -7.61 0.70 3.77
CA GLY A 99 -7.15 1.73 2.84
C GLY A 99 -5.95 1.30 2.02
N TYR A 100 -5.41 2.24 1.27
CA TYR A 100 -4.34 2.01 0.32
C TYR A 100 -3.25 3.07 0.41
N VAL A 101 -1.99 2.67 0.24
CA VAL A 101 -0.82 3.55 0.26
C VAL A 101 -0.01 3.36 -1.02
N ILE A 102 0.13 4.44 -1.76
CA ILE A 102 0.97 4.52 -2.96
C ILE A 102 2.41 4.72 -2.50
N ASP A 103 3.33 3.88 -2.94
CA ASP A 103 4.77 4.06 -2.74
C ASP A 103 5.41 4.44 -4.08
N ALA A 104 5.56 5.75 -4.31
CA ALA A 104 6.09 6.33 -5.54
C ALA A 104 7.44 7.00 -5.30
N GLU A 105 8.47 6.53 -5.99
CA GLU A 105 9.85 6.96 -5.77
C GLU A 105 10.49 7.55 -7.04
N LYS A 106 11.79 7.28 -7.24
CA LYS A 106 12.63 7.86 -8.30
C LYS A 106 12.10 7.67 -9.72
N GLU A 107 11.36 6.59 -9.97
CA GLU A 107 10.78 6.31 -11.28
C GLU A 107 9.78 7.39 -11.70
N TYR A 108 9.03 7.93 -10.73
CA TYR A 108 8.07 9.00 -10.97
C TYR A 108 8.70 10.40 -11.13
N GLN A 109 10.01 10.54 -10.97
CA GLN A 109 10.72 11.78 -11.26
C GLN A 109 11.11 11.93 -12.74
N GLN A 110 10.89 10.90 -13.55
CA GLN A 110 11.22 10.89 -14.97
C GLN A 110 10.21 11.71 -15.81
N PRO A 111 10.62 12.21 -16.99
CA PRO A 111 9.69 12.89 -17.91
C PRO A 111 8.44 12.03 -18.23
N GLY A 112 7.29 12.70 -18.41
CA GLY A 112 6.02 12.02 -18.72
C GLY A 112 5.27 11.42 -17.53
N LYS A 113 5.87 11.38 -16.35
CA LYS A 113 5.26 10.72 -15.18
C LYS A 113 4.09 11.47 -14.56
N ARG A 114 3.91 12.76 -14.87
CA ARG A 114 2.68 13.49 -14.49
C ARG A 114 1.45 12.87 -15.12
N GLU A 115 1.52 12.55 -16.42
CA GLU A 115 0.40 11.92 -17.11
C GLU A 115 0.17 10.48 -16.61
N ALA A 116 1.24 9.74 -16.33
CA ALA A 116 1.13 8.42 -15.72
C ALA A 116 0.44 8.48 -14.35
N ALA A 117 0.80 9.45 -13.49
CA ALA A 117 0.17 9.65 -12.19
C ALA A 117 -1.33 9.99 -12.31
N LYS A 118 -1.72 10.88 -13.24
CA LYS A 118 -3.14 11.20 -13.51
C LYS A 118 -3.94 9.97 -13.92
N ARG A 119 -3.41 9.18 -14.85
CA ARG A 119 -4.08 7.95 -15.31
C ARG A 119 -4.20 6.92 -14.20
N PHE A 120 -3.14 6.75 -13.41
CA PHE A 120 -3.14 5.89 -12.24
C PHE A 120 -4.20 6.31 -11.22
N MET A 121 -4.19 7.58 -10.80
CA MET A 121 -5.12 8.11 -9.81
C MET A 121 -6.57 8.09 -10.30
N GLY A 122 -6.83 8.48 -11.56
CA GLY A 122 -8.17 8.40 -12.15
C GLY A 122 -8.73 6.98 -12.05
N ARG A 123 -7.98 5.99 -12.51
CA ARG A 123 -8.40 4.58 -12.44
C ARG A 123 -8.56 4.10 -10.99
N LEU A 124 -7.64 4.50 -10.11
CA LEU A 124 -7.67 4.11 -8.70
C LEU A 124 -8.93 4.65 -7.99
N ARG A 125 -9.29 5.92 -8.22
CA ARG A 125 -10.48 6.54 -7.63
C ARG A 125 -11.78 5.95 -8.17
N GLU A 126 -11.85 5.59 -9.44
CA GLU A 126 -12.99 4.85 -9.99
C GLU A 126 -13.22 3.51 -9.26
N GLY A 127 -12.15 2.77 -8.99
CA GLY A 127 -12.25 1.47 -8.34
C GLY A 127 -12.35 1.50 -6.81
N LEU A 128 -11.84 2.58 -6.18
CA LEU A 128 -11.78 2.74 -4.73
C LEU A 128 -12.36 4.11 -4.28
N PRO A 129 -13.60 4.46 -4.66
CA PRO A 129 -14.12 5.83 -4.46
C PRO A 129 -14.21 6.24 -2.99
N ASN A 130 -14.39 5.29 -2.07
CA ASN A 130 -14.61 5.56 -0.65
C ASN A 130 -13.45 5.09 0.25
N LYS A 131 -12.37 4.54 -0.33
CA LYS A 131 -11.22 4.08 0.46
C LYS A 131 -10.23 5.23 0.70
N PRO A 132 -9.69 5.36 1.91
CA PRO A 132 -8.57 6.26 2.16
C PRO A 132 -7.37 5.88 1.29
N ILE A 133 -6.79 6.86 0.63
CA ILE A 133 -5.56 6.70 -0.15
C ILE A 133 -4.52 7.65 0.41
N ALA A 134 -3.32 7.14 0.66
CA ALA A 134 -2.17 7.91 1.11
C ALA A 134 -1.00 7.76 0.14
N LEU A 135 -0.08 8.69 0.19
CA LEU A 135 1.18 8.67 -0.58
C LEU A 135 2.35 8.51 0.38
N CYS A 136 3.18 7.51 0.10
CA CYS A 136 4.52 7.33 0.65
C CYS A 136 5.54 7.65 -0.44
N SER A 137 6.59 8.35 -0.08
CA SER A 137 7.72 8.66 -0.93
C SER A 137 8.93 9.01 -0.05
N TYR A 138 9.92 9.68 -0.60
CA TYR A 138 11.08 10.14 0.16
C TYR A 138 10.71 11.11 1.29
N ARG A 139 11.58 11.19 2.28
CA ARG A 139 11.37 11.91 3.54
C ARG A 139 10.97 13.38 3.38
N TYR A 140 11.55 14.08 2.40
CA TYR A 140 11.27 15.50 2.18
C TYR A 140 10.87 15.76 0.72
N PRO A 141 9.68 16.36 0.48
CA PRO A 141 9.23 16.69 -0.87
C PRO A 141 10.20 17.59 -1.63
N SER A 142 10.92 18.48 -0.93
CA SER A 142 11.91 19.39 -1.51
C SER A 142 13.13 18.67 -2.13
N TYR A 143 13.39 17.44 -1.76
CA TYR A 143 14.46 16.62 -2.35
C TYR A 143 14.05 15.98 -3.67
N HIS A 144 12.75 15.94 -3.95
CA HIS A 144 12.17 15.31 -5.12
C HIS A 144 11.10 16.20 -5.77
N PRO A 145 11.46 17.43 -6.18
CA PRO A 145 10.50 18.39 -6.73
C PRO A 145 9.88 17.95 -8.06
N GLN A 146 10.51 16.98 -8.77
CA GLN A 146 10.01 16.45 -10.02
C GLN A 146 8.91 15.37 -9.84
N LEU A 147 8.75 14.83 -8.61
CA LEU A 147 7.66 13.89 -8.34
C LEU A 147 6.33 14.59 -8.58
N PRO A 148 5.35 13.94 -9.23
CA PRO A 148 4.04 14.56 -9.53
C PRO A 148 3.15 14.64 -8.29
N TRP A 149 3.60 15.42 -7.29
CA TRP A 149 2.94 15.58 -5.99
C TRP A 149 1.48 16.00 -6.13
N ARG A 150 1.22 16.95 -7.03
CA ARG A 150 -0.11 17.48 -7.24
C ARG A 150 -1.05 16.40 -7.78
N GLU A 151 -0.59 15.64 -8.74
CA GLU A 151 -1.38 14.59 -9.39
C GLU A 151 -1.73 13.46 -8.42
N PHE A 152 -0.84 13.14 -7.48
CA PHE A 152 -1.10 12.14 -6.44
C PHE A 152 -1.97 12.65 -5.29
N LEU A 153 -1.86 13.93 -4.91
CA LEU A 153 -2.52 14.48 -3.72
C LEU A 153 -3.87 15.12 -4.02
N GLU A 154 -4.09 15.61 -5.23
CA GLU A 154 -5.32 16.28 -5.68
C GLU A 154 -6.17 15.39 -6.63
N GLY A 155 -5.65 14.24 -7.04
CA GLY A 155 -6.27 13.31 -8.00
C GLY A 155 -7.37 12.42 -7.42
#